data_dd7271961fe4bf3d5b4e43d1ee0a0d7f
#
_entry.id   dd7271961fe4bf3d5b4e43d1ee0a0d7f
#
_cell.length_a   1.000
_cell.length_b   1.000
_cell.length_c   1.000
_cell.angle_alpha   90.00
_cell.angle_beta   90.00
_cell.angle_gamma   90.00
#
_symmetry.space_group_name_H-M   'P 1'
#
loop_
_entity.id
_entity.type
_entity.pdbx_description
1 polymer ?
#
loop_
_entity_poly.entity_id
_entity_poly.type
_entity_poly.pdbx_seq_one_letter_code
_entity_poly.pdbx_strand_id
1 'polypeptide(L)'
;MTSTSAGGEQQDYIGKNSMDSYEVKKVTAPVNWETDVPGSKSITNRALLLAALCREQVRLQGVLFSDDSRHFLSSLQSLGYEVQIDEAACAVEVHGHGGSLPVTSGEIHVGSAGTAARFLTAMLGVAEGTFVIQASEQMKKRPMKPLFEALLSLGASVEWLGAAWHLPVRITGAGAHIRNLSGQAVLNLDISESTQFLSAFLLIAPLFPHGIRIHITSAKTDGSYIRITRRMMEEFGVEAVFDGCDYMVQAAGGYQRSGYQIEPDVSGACYFYAAAAMTGGSAKVHHVHWSSMQGDMKFLKLLEQMGCTLTEEDDGIRLNGPSDGLKGLKVDMNDFSDQALTLAAIAPYASSDVTITHIGHIRGQECDRLYAIVMNLKNAGITCEEGDDWVCIHPGKPQPCRIETFDDHRVAMAFTVMGLGCDGIEILNPGCCKKTFENYFVVLDSLLKH
;
A
#
# COMPACT_ATOMS: atom_id res chain seq x y z
N MET A 1 20.82 34.21 50.53
CA MET A 1 21.95 33.32 50.25
C MET A 1 21.39 32.21 49.36
N THR A 2 21.58 32.42 48.10
CA THR A 2 21.74 31.54 46.95
C THR A 2 20.97 30.21 46.91
N SER A 3 19.88 30.24 46.18
CA SER A 3 19.20 29.08 45.57
C SER A 3 19.79 28.81 44.17
N THR A 4 20.33 27.63 43.96
CA THR A 4 20.74 27.14 42.66
C THR A 4 19.59 26.30 42.07
N SER A 5 19.00 26.78 40.99
CA SER A 5 18.07 26.06 40.13
C SER A 5 18.87 25.18 39.17
N ALA A 6 18.62 23.88 39.16
CA ALA A 6 19.05 22.97 38.12
C ALA A 6 18.05 23.01 36.98
N GLY A 7 18.42 23.62 35.87
CA GLY A 7 17.68 23.54 34.61
C GLY A 7 18.03 22.22 33.93
N GLY A 8 16.99 21.40 33.71
CA GLY A 8 17.11 20.22 32.84
C GLY A 8 17.09 20.67 31.37
N GLU A 9 18.16 20.39 30.66
CA GLU A 9 18.23 20.53 29.19
C GLU A 9 17.35 19.47 28.55
N GLN A 10 16.25 19.92 27.97
CA GLN A 10 15.48 19.17 27.01
C GLN A 10 16.30 19.16 25.71
N GLN A 11 16.95 18.04 25.41
CA GLN A 11 17.57 17.82 24.10
C GLN A 11 16.48 17.67 23.06
N ASP A 12 16.27 18.73 22.28
CA ASP A 12 15.52 18.73 21.03
C ASP A 12 16.27 17.87 20.00
N TYR A 13 15.83 16.62 19.81
CA TYR A 13 16.20 15.81 18.65
C TYR A 13 15.33 16.24 17.45
N ILE A 14 15.57 17.41 16.90
CA ILE A 14 15.09 17.83 15.58
C ILE A 14 16.30 17.96 14.67
N GLY A 15 16.78 16.85 14.16
CA GLY A 15 17.71 16.77 13.03
C GLY A 15 16.96 16.36 11.76
N LYS A 16 16.06 17.21 11.27
CA LYS A 16 15.50 17.06 9.91
C LYS A 16 16.49 17.60 8.90
N ASN A 17 17.42 16.77 8.42
CA ASN A 17 17.98 16.91 7.08
C ASN A 17 17.04 16.15 6.14
N SER A 18 15.95 16.78 5.68
CA SER A 18 15.28 16.34 4.47
C SER A 18 16.27 16.57 3.33
N MET A 19 16.84 15.50 2.76
CA MET A 19 17.59 15.62 1.52
C MET A 19 16.61 16.15 0.47
N ASP A 20 16.91 17.29 -0.13
CA ASP A 20 16.08 17.86 -1.22
C ASP A 20 16.12 16.96 -2.46
N SER A 21 17.21 16.19 -2.63
CA SER A 21 17.41 15.23 -3.71
C SER A 21 18.39 14.13 -3.33
N TYR A 22 18.40 13.03 -4.10
CA TYR A 22 19.31 11.90 -3.97
C TYR A 22 19.95 11.60 -5.34
N GLU A 23 21.26 11.69 -5.43
CA GLU A 23 22.01 11.31 -6.64
C GLU A 23 22.23 9.80 -6.66
N VAL A 24 21.70 9.12 -7.67
CA VAL A 24 21.82 7.68 -7.82
C VAL A 24 23.23 7.33 -8.30
N LYS A 25 23.90 6.45 -7.57
CA LYS A 25 25.21 5.93 -7.98
C LYS A 25 25.04 4.82 -8.99
N LYS A 26 25.56 5.02 -10.20
CA LYS A 26 25.60 3.99 -11.22
C LYS A 26 26.45 2.81 -10.78
N VAL A 27 25.96 1.60 -11.02
CA VAL A 27 26.74 0.38 -10.81
C VAL A 27 27.61 0.09 -12.04
N THR A 28 28.83 -0.37 -11.80
CA THR A 28 29.83 -0.65 -12.84
C THR A 28 29.95 -2.15 -13.17
N ALA A 29 29.25 -2.99 -12.37
CA ALA A 29 29.21 -4.44 -12.53
C ALA A 29 27.80 -4.94 -12.17
N PRO A 30 27.43 -6.18 -12.59
CA PRO A 30 26.20 -6.83 -12.14
C PRO A 30 26.09 -6.84 -10.60
N VAL A 31 24.95 -6.47 -10.06
CA VAL A 31 24.72 -6.47 -8.62
C VAL A 31 24.66 -7.90 -8.06
N ASN A 32 25.08 -8.07 -6.81
CA ASN A 32 24.91 -9.32 -6.08
C ASN A 32 24.44 -9.00 -4.66
N TRP A 33 23.14 -8.91 -4.46
CA TRP A 33 22.53 -8.40 -3.25
C TRP A 33 21.76 -9.45 -2.46
N GLU A 34 21.85 -9.36 -1.15
CA GLU A 34 20.92 -10.00 -0.22
C GLU A 34 20.41 -8.94 0.74
N THR A 35 19.11 -8.88 0.94
CA THR A 35 18.49 -7.81 1.73
C THR A 35 17.16 -8.22 2.35
N ASP A 36 16.79 -7.51 3.40
CA ASP A 36 15.46 -7.51 3.97
C ASP A 36 14.64 -6.33 3.42
N VAL A 37 13.34 -6.49 3.44
CA VAL A 37 12.38 -5.41 3.17
C VAL A 37 11.42 -5.28 4.35
N PRO A 38 10.84 -4.10 4.60
CA PRO A 38 9.85 -3.93 5.65
C PRO A 38 8.61 -4.78 5.41
N GLY A 39 7.76 -4.91 6.42
CA GLY A 39 6.47 -5.58 6.30
C GLY A 39 5.56 -4.92 5.27
N SER A 40 4.66 -5.72 4.68
CA SER A 40 3.72 -5.24 3.67
C SER A 40 2.77 -4.18 4.25
N LYS A 41 2.73 -3.00 3.63
CA LYS A 41 1.82 -1.92 4.01
C LYS A 41 0.36 -2.37 3.94
N SER A 42 0.00 -3.03 2.86
CA SER A 42 -1.38 -3.45 2.60
C SER A 42 -1.85 -4.50 3.60
N ILE A 43 -0.96 -5.39 4.04
CA ILE A 43 -1.24 -6.39 5.07
C ILE A 43 -1.25 -5.75 6.45
N THR A 44 -0.28 -4.88 6.76
CA THR A 44 -0.22 -4.16 8.04
C THR A 44 -1.53 -3.42 8.33
N ASN A 45 -2.02 -2.59 7.42
CA ASN A 45 -3.22 -1.80 7.66
C ASN A 45 -4.49 -2.67 7.80
N ARG A 46 -4.57 -3.81 7.09
CA ARG A 46 -5.63 -4.78 7.28
C ARG A 46 -5.54 -5.48 8.64
N ALA A 47 -4.34 -5.91 9.01
CA ALA A 47 -4.10 -6.58 10.28
C ALA A 47 -4.44 -5.67 11.48
N LEU A 48 -4.11 -4.38 11.42
CA LEU A 48 -4.47 -3.40 12.44
C LEU A 48 -5.99 -3.28 12.61
N LEU A 49 -6.76 -3.20 11.49
CA LEU A 49 -8.21 -3.16 11.58
C LEU A 49 -8.79 -4.48 12.10
N LEU A 50 -8.32 -5.62 11.58
CA LEU A 50 -8.77 -6.94 12.03
C LEU A 50 -8.50 -7.13 13.52
N ALA A 51 -7.31 -6.74 14.01
CA ALA A 51 -6.95 -6.80 15.42
C ALA A 51 -7.88 -5.92 16.28
N ALA A 52 -8.19 -4.68 15.84
CA ALA A 52 -9.13 -3.80 16.54
C ALA A 52 -10.56 -4.40 16.61
N LEU A 53 -10.96 -5.16 15.60
CA LEU A 53 -12.26 -5.82 15.51
C LEU A 53 -12.30 -7.20 16.19
N CYS A 54 -11.16 -7.79 16.58
CA CYS A 54 -11.10 -8.99 17.42
C CYS A 54 -11.73 -8.74 18.80
N ARG A 55 -12.08 -9.80 19.50
CA ARG A 55 -12.62 -9.72 20.86
C ARG A 55 -11.55 -9.56 21.93
N GLU A 56 -10.36 -10.05 21.65
CA GLU A 56 -9.25 -10.15 22.58
C GLU A 56 -8.01 -9.45 22.03
N GLN A 57 -6.95 -9.45 22.80
CA GLN A 57 -5.66 -8.89 22.41
C GLN A 57 -5.04 -9.69 21.26
N VAL A 58 -4.53 -8.99 20.27
CA VAL A 58 -3.82 -9.55 19.11
C VAL A 58 -2.41 -8.98 19.05
N ARG A 59 -1.41 -9.85 18.95
CA ARG A 59 -0.02 -9.48 18.69
C ARG A 59 0.27 -9.57 17.20
N LEU A 60 0.62 -8.46 16.59
CA LEU A 60 1.07 -8.36 15.20
C LEU A 60 2.59 -8.29 15.16
N GLN A 61 3.24 -9.08 14.30
CA GLN A 61 4.68 -9.10 14.10
C GLN A 61 5.02 -8.79 12.65
N GLY A 62 6.21 -8.19 12.39
CA GLY A 62 6.59 -7.72 11.06
C GLY A 62 5.82 -6.48 10.60
N VAL A 63 5.31 -5.70 11.54
CA VAL A 63 4.53 -4.48 11.24
C VAL A 63 5.39 -3.47 10.51
N LEU A 64 4.86 -2.92 9.42
CA LEU A 64 5.47 -1.75 8.79
C LEU A 64 5.21 -0.51 9.63
N PHE A 65 6.28 0.17 10.05
CA PHE A 65 6.21 1.51 10.63
C PHE A 65 6.54 2.55 9.55
N SER A 66 5.51 3.11 8.97
CA SER A 66 5.55 4.15 7.95
C SER A 66 4.56 5.27 8.30
N ASP A 67 4.58 6.37 7.57
CA ASP A 67 3.59 7.44 7.80
C ASP A 67 2.16 6.89 7.75
N ASP A 68 1.84 6.00 6.79
CA ASP A 68 0.51 5.43 6.63
C ASP A 68 0.09 4.59 7.85
N SER A 69 0.95 3.70 8.34
CA SER A 69 0.64 2.85 9.49
C SER A 69 0.65 3.62 10.82
N ARG A 70 1.54 4.62 10.97
CA ARG A 70 1.53 5.50 12.15
C ARG A 70 0.24 6.32 12.25
N HIS A 71 -0.31 6.81 11.12
CA HIS A 71 -1.62 7.45 11.10
C HIS A 71 -2.75 6.49 11.46
N PHE A 72 -2.66 5.22 11.03
CA PHE A 72 -3.64 4.21 11.42
C PHE A 72 -3.59 3.92 12.92
N LEU A 73 -2.40 3.68 13.47
CA LEU A 73 -2.17 3.44 14.90
C LEU A 73 -2.64 4.62 15.76
N SER A 74 -2.26 5.84 15.40
CA SER A 74 -2.69 7.06 16.08
C SER A 74 -4.22 7.23 16.03
N SER A 75 -4.85 6.86 14.92
CA SER A 75 -6.32 6.89 14.80
C SER A 75 -6.98 5.88 15.73
N LEU A 76 -6.46 4.65 15.85
CA LEU A 76 -6.96 3.66 16.80
C LEU A 76 -6.82 4.15 18.26
N GLN A 77 -5.67 4.73 18.61
CA GLN A 77 -5.46 5.30 19.93
C GLN A 77 -6.44 6.47 20.22
N SER A 78 -6.68 7.35 19.24
CA SER A 78 -7.66 8.44 19.35
C SER A 78 -9.09 7.94 19.51
N LEU A 79 -9.40 6.75 19.01
CA LEU A 79 -10.69 6.06 19.19
C LEU A 79 -10.74 5.22 20.48
N GLY A 80 -9.74 5.37 21.36
CA GLY A 80 -9.69 4.75 22.68
C GLY A 80 -9.21 3.31 22.73
N TYR A 81 -8.70 2.75 21.61
CA TYR A 81 -8.11 1.41 21.64
C TYR A 81 -6.79 1.42 22.42
N GLU A 82 -6.58 0.39 23.24
CA GLU A 82 -5.28 0.14 23.86
C GLU A 82 -4.34 -0.47 22.81
N VAL A 83 -3.28 0.27 22.46
CA VAL A 83 -2.30 -0.10 21.45
C VAL A 83 -0.90 0.03 22.06
N GLN A 84 -0.18 -1.09 22.16
CA GLN A 84 1.22 -1.12 22.56
C GLN A 84 2.10 -1.26 21.31
N ILE A 85 3.10 -0.38 21.18
CA ILE A 85 3.95 -0.28 20.00
C ILE A 85 5.38 -0.58 20.40
N ASP A 86 6.01 -1.54 19.71
CA ASP A 86 7.45 -1.84 19.78
C ASP A 86 8.03 -1.74 18.36
N GLU A 87 8.48 -0.53 18.00
CA GLU A 87 9.07 -0.29 16.67
C GLU A 87 10.36 -1.06 16.46
N ALA A 88 11.16 -1.27 17.53
CA ALA A 88 12.42 -2.00 17.42
C ALA A 88 12.22 -3.48 17.10
N ALA A 89 11.15 -4.08 17.63
CA ALA A 89 10.76 -5.46 17.32
C ALA A 89 9.82 -5.57 16.10
N CYS A 90 9.51 -4.49 15.43
CA CYS A 90 8.47 -4.42 14.40
C CYS A 90 7.17 -5.08 14.85
N ALA A 91 6.73 -4.82 16.09
CA ALA A 91 5.56 -5.45 16.69
C ALA A 91 4.55 -4.43 17.24
N VAL A 92 3.28 -4.81 17.19
CA VAL A 92 2.17 -4.05 17.78
C VAL A 92 1.23 -5.02 18.49
N GLU A 93 0.78 -4.66 19.69
CA GLU A 93 -0.31 -5.36 20.36
C GLU A 93 -1.54 -4.45 20.39
N VAL A 94 -2.66 -4.95 19.90
CA VAL A 94 -3.95 -4.23 19.88
C VAL A 94 -4.94 -4.99 20.74
N HIS A 95 -5.55 -4.31 21.73
CA HIS A 95 -6.66 -4.88 22.47
C HIS A 95 -7.95 -4.62 21.69
N GLY A 96 -8.51 -5.67 21.11
CA GLY A 96 -9.72 -5.61 20.32
C GLY A 96 -10.99 -5.47 21.17
N HIS A 97 -12.05 -4.93 20.59
CA HIS A 97 -13.34 -4.67 21.27
C HIS A 97 -14.52 -5.42 20.64
N GLY A 98 -14.26 -6.47 19.82
CA GLY A 98 -15.31 -7.30 19.23
C GLY A 98 -16.28 -6.55 18.30
N GLY A 99 -15.80 -5.43 17.73
CA GLY A 99 -16.58 -4.60 16.80
C GLY A 99 -17.33 -3.42 17.43
N SER A 100 -17.38 -3.31 18.76
CA SER A 100 -17.79 -2.06 19.42
C SER A 100 -16.62 -1.09 19.45
N LEU A 101 -16.90 0.21 19.38
CA LEU A 101 -15.87 1.23 19.59
C LEU A 101 -15.74 1.52 21.09
N PRO A 102 -14.52 1.79 21.60
CA PRO A 102 -14.32 2.22 22.98
C PRO A 102 -14.99 3.56 23.32
N VAL A 103 -15.20 4.41 22.30
CA VAL A 103 -15.80 5.75 22.43
C VAL A 103 -16.92 5.95 21.43
N THR A 104 -17.87 6.85 21.74
CA THR A 104 -18.99 7.21 20.85
C THR A 104 -18.78 8.54 20.12
N SER A 105 -17.65 9.20 20.33
CA SER A 105 -17.26 10.42 19.62
C SER A 105 -15.75 10.58 19.62
N GLY A 106 -15.22 11.24 18.61
CA GLY A 106 -13.79 11.48 18.51
C GLY A 106 -13.40 12.12 17.19
N GLU A 107 -12.14 12.49 17.09
CA GLU A 107 -11.53 12.98 15.86
C GLU A 107 -10.30 12.16 15.55
N ILE A 108 -10.16 11.77 14.27
CA ILE A 108 -8.98 11.07 13.76
C ILE A 108 -8.39 11.81 12.55
N HIS A 109 -7.11 11.62 12.34
CA HIS A 109 -6.39 12.17 11.17
C HIS A 109 -5.70 11.04 10.40
N VAL A 110 -6.21 10.70 9.21
CA VAL A 110 -5.77 9.56 8.41
C VAL A 110 -4.56 9.85 7.51
N GLY A 111 -4.00 11.05 7.58
CA GLY A 111 -2.85 11.44 6.75
C GLY A 111 -3.14 11.36 5.26
N SER A 112 -2.18 10.87 4.50
CA SER A 112 -2.30 10.56 3.07
C SER A 112 -2.66 9.09 2.79
N ALA A 113 -2.89 8.31 3.84
CA ALA A 113 -3.09 6.87 3.80
C ALA A 113 -4.48 6.49 3.24
N GLY A 114 -4.53 6.08 1.98
CA GLY A 114 -5.80 5.68 1.34
C GLY A 114 -6.49 4.51 2.02
N THR A 115 -5.73 3.54 2.56
CA THR A 115 -6.28 2.40 3.32
C THR A 115 -6.84 2.84 4.66
N ALA A 116 -6.10 3.64 5.45
CA ALA A 116 -6.60 4.18 6.72
C ALA A 116 -7.87 5.01 6.49
N ALA A 117 -7.86 5.91 5.49
CA ALA A 117 -9.02 6.73 5.15
C ALA A 117 -10.27 5.89 4.87
N ARG A 118 -10.16 4.86 4.01
CA ARG A 118 -11.32 4.07 3.58
C ARG A 118 -11.76 3.06 4.64
N PHE A 119 -10.81 2.38 5.27
CA PHE A 119 -11.11 1.34 6.27
C PHE A 119 -11.71 1.95 7.55
N LEU A 120 -11.11 3.01 8.06
CA LEU A 120 -11.63 3.68 9.26
C LEU A 120 -12.94 4.42 8.97
N THR A 121 -13.12 5.03 7.80
CA THR A 121 -14.41 5.63 7.43
C THR A 121 -15.52 4.58 7.37
N ALA A 122 -15.26 3.39 6.80
CA ALA A 122 -16.24 2.30 6.80
C ALA A 122 -16.56 1.83 8.23
N MET A 123 -15.54 1.60 9.07
CA MET A 123 -15.72 1.19 10.46
C MET A 123 -16.56 2.20 11.24
N LEU A 124 -16.22 3.49 11.16
CA LEU A 124 -16.94 4.56 11.86
C LEU A 124 -18.35 4.77 11.31
N GLY A 125 -18.53 4.58 9.98
CA GLY A 125 -19.84 4.72 9.33
C GLY A 125 -20.86 3.64 9.70
N VAL A 126 -20.42 2.48 10.22
CA VAL A 126 -21.30 1.41 10.71
C VAL A 126 -21.31 1.29 12.24
N ALA A 127 -20.49 2.05 12.94
CA ALA A 127 -20.43 2.07 14.40
C ALA A 127 -21.53 2.95 15.00
N GLU A 128 -21.65 2.95 16.32
CA GLU A 128 -22.44 3.94 17.04
C GLU A 128 -21.56 5.15 17.39
N GLY A 129 -22.11 6.35 17.17
CA GLY A 129 -21.45 7.57 17.55
C GLY A 129 -21.26 8.56 16.41
N THR A 130 -20.60 9.68 16.72
CA THR A 130 -20.32 10.77 15.77
C THR A 130 -18.84 11.11 15.80
N PHE A 131 -18.20 11.05 14.63
CA PHE A 131 -16.75 11.16 14.50
C PHE A 131 -16.36 12.18 13.43
N VAL A 132 -15.23 12.86 13.63
CA VAL A 132 -14.62 13.72 12.61
C VAL A 132 -13.42 13.00 12.02
N ILE A 133 -13.34 12.97 10.69
CA ILE A 133 -12.24 12.33 9.97
C ILE A 133 -11.51 13.41 9.17
N GLN A 134 -10.31 13.72 9.62
CA GLN A 134 -9.39 14.65 8.97
C GLN A 134 -8.42 13.92 8.03
N ALA A 135 -7.88 14.63 7.05
CA ALA A 135 -6.94 14.08 6.08
C ALA A 135 -5.93 15.14 5.60
N SER A 136 -4.83 14.68 5.02
CA SER A 136 -3.87 15.56 4.34
C SER A 136 -4.47 16.13 3.04
N GLU A 137 -3.87 17.22 2.53
CA GLU A 137 -4.30 17.85 1.26
C GLU A 137 -4.22 16.86 0.07
N GLN A 138 -3.30 15.92 0.10
CA GLN A 138 -3.20 14.86 -0.91
C GLN A 138 -4.40 13.90 -0.84
N MET A 139 -4.80 13.47 0.36
CA MET A 139 -5.92 12.55 0.53
C MET A 139 -7.27 13.22 0.26
N LYS A 140 -7.43 14.51 0.57
CA LYS A 140 -8.65 15.30 0.27
C LYS A 140 -9.00 15.34 -1.22
N LYS A 141 -8.02 15.13 -2.11
CA LYS A 141 -8.23 15.08 -3.57
C LYS A 141 -8.66 13.71 -4.08
N ARG A 142 -8.51 12.67 -3.26
CA ARG A 142 -8.79 11.28 -3.68
C ARG A 142 -10.28 10.94 -3.56
N PRO A 143 -10.84 10.19 -4.53
CA PRO A 143 -12.26 9.89 -4.56
C PRO A 143 -12.67 8.98 -3.38
N MET A 144 -13.83 9.29 -2.79
CA MET A 144 -14.45 8.53 -1.70
C MET A 144 -15.95 8.30 -1.93
N LYS A 145 -16.49 8.76 -3.06
CA LYS A 145 -17.94 8.78 -3.33
C LYS A 145 -18.60 7.41 -3.20
N PRO A 146 -18.11 6.32 -3.83
CA PRO A 146 -18.77 5.01 -3.70
C PRO A 146 -18.87 4.52 -2.25
N LEU A 147 -17.85 4.81 -1.43
CA LEU A 147 -17.85 4.45 -0.01
C LEU A 147 -18.93 5.22 0.76
N PHE A 148 -19.03 6.53 0.54
CA PHE A 148 -20.02 7.35 1.23
C PHE A 148 -21.46 7.04 0.78
N GLU A 149 -21.70 6.81 -0.53
CA GLU A 149 -23.02 6.38 -1.03
C GLU A 149 -23.47 5.09 -0.35
N ALA A 150 -22.55 4.12 -0.23
CA ALA A 150 -22.79 2.87 0.45
C ALA A 150 -23.12 3.08 1.94
N LEU A 151 -22.36 3.89 2.67
CA LEU A 151 -22.62 4.19 4.08
C LEU A 151 -23.95 4.93 4.29
N LEU A 152 -24.28 5.89 3.43
CA LEU A 152 -25.57 6.59 3.46
C LEU A 152 -26.74 5.61 3.24
N SER A 153 -26.59 4.64 2.32
CA SER A 153 -27.64 3.62 2.09
C SER A 153 -27.82 2.68 3.28
N LEU A 154 -26.82 2.52 4.12
CA LEU A 154 -26.85 1.74 5.38
C LEU A 154 -27.42 2.56 6.55
N GLY A 155 -27.74 3.84 6.35
CA GLY A 155 -28.34 4.71 7.37
C GLY A 155 -27.36 5.59 8.13
N ALA A 156 -26.10 5.67 7.72
CA ALA A 156 -25.17 6.69 8.25
C ALA A 156 -25.58 8.09 7.78
N SER A 157 -25.13 9.12 8.49
CA SER A 157 -25.26 10.50 8.02
C SER A 157 -23.88 11.16 7.93
N VAL A 158 -23.69 12.01 6.92
CA VAL A 158 -22.41 12.65 6.64
C VAL A 158 -22.60 14.15 6.48
N GLU A 159 -21.85 14.92 7.25
CA GLU A 159 -21.67 16.36 7.09
C GLU A 159 -20.32 16.62 6.42
N TRP A 160 -20.35 17.23 5.24
CA TRP A 160 -19.13 17.56 4.49
C TRP A 160 -18.49 18.80 5.11
N LEU A 161 -17.28 18.66 5.67
CA LEU A 161 -16.49 19.76 6.21
C LEU A 161 -15.61 20.43 5.14
N GLY A 162 -15.63 19.90 3.93
CA GLY A 162 -14.93 20.38 2.75
C GLY A 162 -15.75 20.11 1.50
N ALA A 163 -15.07 19.65 0.43
CA ALA A 163 -15.76 19.28 -0.82
C ALA A 163 -16.65 18.04 -0.63
N ALA A 164 -17.81 18.04 -1.26
CA ALA A 164 -18.70 16.87 -1.22
C ALA A 164 -18.01 15.61 -1.76
N TRP A 165 -18.29 14.47 -1.13
CA TRP A 165 -17.72 13.16 -1.47
C TRP A 165 -16.22 13.00 -1.18
N HIS A 166 -15.63 13.94 -0.43
CA HIS A 166 -14.22 13.92 -0.03
C HIS A 166 -14.08 14.13 1.49
N LEU A 167 -12.93 13.77 2.03
CA LEU A 167 -12.53 14.18 3.37
C LEU A 167 -12.15 15.68 3.38
N PRO A 168 -12.29 16.40 4.50
CA PRO A 168 -12.72 15.92 5.81
C PRO A 168 -14.24 15.85 5.94
N VAL A 169 -14.72 15.01 6.86
CA VAL A 169 -16.16 14.83 7.13
C VAL A 169 -16.43 14.69 8.63
N ARG A 170 -17.68 15.03 9.02
CA ARG A 170 -18.27 14.52 10.25
C ARG A 170 -19.26 13.43 9.89
N ILE A 171 -19.06 12.22 10.43
CA ILE A 171 -19.92 11.07 10.18
C ILE A 171 -20.61 10.62 11.45
N THR A 172 -21.93 10.45 11.39
CA THR A 172 -22.69 9.73 12.40
C THR A 172 -23.00 8.36 11.88
N GLY A 173 -22.48 7.33 12.56
CA GLY A 173 -22.55 5.96 12.08
C GLY A 173 -23.94 5.34 12.24
N ALA A 174 -24.20 4.33 11.41
CA ALA A 174 -25.48 3.61 11.31
C ALA A 174 -25.65 2.48 12.35
N GLY A 175 -24.80 2.37 13.37
CA GLY A 175 -24.74 1.20 14.26
C GLY A 175 -26.07 0.84 14.91
N ALA A 176 -26.86 1.80 15.36
CA ALA A 176 -28.18 1.56 15.91
C ALA A 176 -29.16 1.00 14.86
N HIS A 177 -29.10 1.50 13.63
CA HIS A 177 -29.92 0.99 12.52
C HIS A 177 -29.52 -0.44 12.14
N ILE A 178 -28.22 -0.68 12.00
CA ILE A 178 -27.68 -1.99 11.59
C ILE A 178 -28.04 -3.09 12.60
N ARG A 179 -27.96 -2.79 13.91
CA ARG A 179 -28.37 -3.78 14.93
C ARG A 179 -29.85 -4.15 14.89
N ASN A 180 -30.70 -3.26 14.40
CA ASN A 180 -32.14 -3.47 14.31
C ASN A 180 -32.61 -4.02 12.95
N LEU A 181 -31.68 -4.37 12.04
CA LEU A 181 -32.02 -5.04 10.79
C LEU A 181 -32.67 -6.40 11.07
N SER A 182 -33.78 -6.70 10.38
CA SER A 182 -34.48 -7.97 10.51
C SER A 182 -33.93 -9.09 9.63
N GLY A 183 -32.93 -8.80 8.80
CA GLY A 183 -32.34 -9.74 7.85
C GLY A 183 -30.95 -9.30 7.38
N GLN A 184 -30.41 -10.02 6.41
CA GLN A 184 -29.12 -9.74 5.82
C GLN A 184 -29.09 -8.34 5.19
N ALA A 185 -28.04 -7.56 5.49
CA ALA A 185 -27.82 -6.29 4.84
C ALA A 185 -27.46 -6.50 3.35
N VAL A 186 -27.95 -5.62 2.47
CA VAL A 186 -27.62 -5.65 1.04
C VAL A 186 -27.03 -4.32 0.64
N LEU A 187 -25.88 -4.36 -0.03
CA LEU A 187 -25.14 -3.20 -0.47
C LEU A 187 -24.80 -3.31 -1.96
N ASN A 188 -25.01 -2.23 -2.71
CA ASN A 188 -24.49 -2.09 -4.07
C ASN A 188 -23.23 -1.24 -4.06
N LEU A 189 -22.16 -1.70 -4.71
CA LEU A 189 -20.85 -1.05 -4.62
C LEU A 189 -20.15 -1.01 -5.98
N ASP A 190 -19.74 0.18 -6.40
CA ASP A 190 -18.85 0.39 -7.52
C ASP A 190 -17.40 0.41 -7.05
N ILE A 191 -16.57 -0.46 -7.64
CA ILE A 191 -15.13 -0.55 -7.33
C ILE A 191 -14.23 -0.17 -8.51
N SER A 192 -14.78 0.47 -9.53
CA SER A 192 -14.04 0.89 -10.73
C SER A 192 -12.86 1.82 -10.39
N GLU A 193 -13.05 2.76 -9.46
CA GLU A 193 -12.01 3.70 -9.02
C GLU A 193 -11.06 3.10 -7.99
N SER A 194 -11.53 2.17 -7.13
CA SER A 194 -10.70 1.57 -6.08
C SER A 194 -11.29 0.31 -5.48
N THR A 195 -10.53 -0.78 -5.52
CA THR A 195 -10.86 -2.03 -4.80
C THR A 195 -10.81 -1.89 -3.28
N GLN A 196 -10.27 -0.79 -2.76
CA GLN A 196 -10.23 -0.53 -1.32
C GLN A 196 -11.62 -0.28 -0.73
N PHE A 197 -12.61 0.17 -1.54
CA PHE A 197 -13.99 0.33 -1.09
C PHE A 197 -14.59 -1.02 -0.69
N LEU A 198 -14.43 -2.03 -1.53
CA LEU A 198 -14.89 -3.38 -1.22
C LEU A 198 -14.11 -3.98 -0.03
N SER A 199 -12.78 -3.85 -0.04
CA SER A 199 -11.96 -4.31 1.10
C SER A 199 -12.43 -3.70 2.43
N ALA A 200 -12.80 -2.42 2.44
CA ALA A 200 -13.30 -1.74 3.63
C ALA A 200 -14.59 -2.40 4.17
N PHE A 201 -15.57 -2.67 3.29
CA PHE A 201 -16.82 -3.30 3.70
C PHE A 201 -16.66 -4.77 4.06
N LEU A 202 -15.78 -5.51 3.38
CA LEU A 202 -15.48 -6.90 3.74
C LEU A 202 -14.89 -7.00 5.15
N LEU A 203 -13.91 -6.15 5.48
CA LEU A 203 -13.25 -6.16 6.78
C LEU A 203 -14.22 -5.88 7.94
N ILE A 204 -15.23 -5.05 7.74
CA ILE A 204 -16.24 -4.74 8.75
C ILE A 204 -17.50 -5.63 8.68
N ALA A 205 -17.55 -6.55 7.73
CA ALA A 205 -18.72 -7.40 7.52
C ALA A 205 -19.21 -8.17 8.77
N PRO A 206 -18.34 -8.64 9.70
CA PRO A 206 -18.78 -9.28 10.94
C PRO A 206 -19.57 -8.37 11.89
N LEU A 207 -19.61 -7.04 11.65
CA LEU A 207 -20.41 -6.10 12.42
C LEU A 207 -21.91 -6.14 12.06
N PHE A 208 -22.28 -6.84 10.99
CA PHE A 208 -23.68 -7.01 10.57
C PHE A 208 -24.28 -8.26 11.21
N PRO A 209 -25.30 -8.14 12.11
CA PRO A 209 -25.81 -9.24 12.91
C PRO A 209 -26.35 -10.43 12.08
N HIS A 210 -26.87 -10.15 10.89
CA HIS A 210 -27.43 -11.14 9.98
C HIS A 210 -26.58 -11.34 8.72
N GLY A 211 -25.30 -10.90 8.77
CA GLY A 211 -24.41 -10.91 7.63
C GLY A 211 -24.69 -9.80 6.60
N ILE A 212 -23.88 -9.77 5.57
CA ILE A 212 -23.97 -8.77 4.50
C ILE A 212 -23.77 -9.43 3.13
N ARG A 213 -24.51 -8.96 2.14
CA ARG A 213 -24.31 -9.23 0.72
C ARG A 213 -23.92 -7.93 0.02
N ILE A 214 -22.80 -7.95 -0.68
CA ILE A 214 -22.25 -6.81 -1.41
C ILE A 214 -22.30 -7.15 -2.90
N HIS A 215 -23.21 -6.52 -3.62
CA HIS A 215 -23.32 -6.63 -5.07
C HIS A 215 -22.39 -5.64 -5.76
N ILE A 216 -21.51 -6.14 -6.64
CA ILE A 216 -20.58 -5.29 -7.38
C ILE A 216 -21.24 -4.81 -8.67
N THR A 217 -21.35 -3.50 -8.82
CA THR A 217 -22.01 -2.86 -9.97
C THR A 217 -21.07 -2.50 -11.11
N SER A 218 -19.75 -2.48 -10.85
CA SER A 218 -18.72 -2.22 -11.85
C SER A 218 -18.36 -3.46 -12.67
N ALA A 219 -17.78 -3.25 -13.87
CA ALA A 219 -17.30 -4.34 -14.72
C ALA A 219 -16.17 -5.15 -14.07
N LYS A 220 -15.29 -4.47 -13.31
CA LYS A 220 -14.29 -5.12 -12.46
C LYS A 220 -14.96 -5.61 -11.18
N THR A 221 -14.91 -6.91 -10.90
CA THR A 221 -15.56 -7.52 -9.74
C THR A 221 -14.57 -8.09 -8.72
N ASP A 222 -13.30 -8.27 -9.07
CA ASP A 222 -12.26 -8.84 -8.19
C ASP A 222 -10.90 -8.14 -8.40
N GLY A 223 -9.92 -8.48 -7.57
CA GLY A 223 -8.54 -8.00 -7.69
C GLY A 223 -7.63 -8.53 -6.58
N SER A 224 -6.31 -8.40 -6.78
CA SER A 224 -5.31 -8.93 -5.84
C SER A 224 -5.52 -8.46 -4.40
N TYR A 225 -5.80 -7.19 -4.18
CA TYR A 225 -6.05 -6.65 -2.84
C TYR A 225 -7.35 -7.13 -2.19
N ILE A 226 -8.36 -7.48 -3.00
CA ILE A 226 -9.59 -8.10 -2.50
C ILE A 226 -9.28 -9.53 -2.04
N ARG A 227 -8.49 -10.28 -2.82
CA ARG A 227 -8.06 -11.64 -2.46
C ARG A 227 -7.21 -11.65 -1.18
N ILE A 228 -6.28 -10.69 -0.99
CA ILE A 228 -5.57 -10.48 0.27
C ILE A 228 -6.57 -10.28 1.42
N THR A 229 -7.54 -9.39 1.24
CA THR A 229 -8.56 -9.11 2.27
C THR A 229 -9.32 -10.38 2.67
N ARG A 230 -9.83 -11.13 1.69
CA ARG A 230 -10.59 -12.37 1.94
C ARG A 230 -9.74 -13.42 2.65
N ARG A 231 -8.49 -13.63 2.22
CA ARG A 231 -7.58 -14.58 2.86
C ARG A 231 -7.27 -14.19 4.30
N MET A 232 -7.01 -12.92 4.56
CA MET A 232 -6.78 -12.45 5.92
C MET A 232 -8.02 -12.58 6.80
N MET A 233 -9.22 -12.30 6.28
CA MET A 233 -10.48 -12.54 7.00
C MET A 233 -10.63 -14.01 7.38
N GLU A 234 -10.36 -14.93 6.45
CA GLU A 234 -10.39 -16.39 6.68
C GLU A 234 -9.39 -16.81 7.77
N GLU A 235 -8.16 -16.28 7.73
CA GLU A 235 -7.12 -16.50 8.74
C GLU A 235 -7.51 -15.95 10.12
N PHE A 236 -8.41 -14.97 10.18
CA PHE A 236 -9.02 -14.44 11.40
C PHE A 236 -10.40 -15.07 11.72
N GLY A 237 -10.78 -16.13 11.03
CA GLY A 237 -11.95 -16.94 11.32
C GLY A 237 -13.26 -16.51 10.67
N VAL A 238 -13.22 -15.64 9.65
CA VAL A 238 -14.41 -15.17 8.93
C VAL A 238 -14.26 -15.38 7.44
N GLU A 239 -15.14 -16.19 6.85
CA GLU A 239 -15.14 -16.47 5.42
C GLU A 239 -15.98 -15.44 4.64
N ALA A 240 -15.45 -14.95 3.52
CA ALA A 240 -16.18 -14.18 2.52
C ALA A 240 -16.29 -14.97 1.23
N VAL A 241 -17.52 -15.38 0.87
CA VAL A 241 -17.79 -16.15 -0.36
C VAL A 241 -17.99 -15.18 -1.53
N PHE A 242 -17.45 -15.51 -2.70
CA PHE A 242 -17.61 -14.75 -3.93
C PHE A 242 -18.17 -15.65 -5.03
N ASP A 243 -19.26 -15.25 -5.68
CA ASP A 243 -19.95 -16.01 -6.72
C ASP A 243 -19.73 -15.50 -8.15
N GLY A 244 -18.87 -14.48 -8.31
CA GLY A 244 -18.58 -13.83 -9.59
C GLY A 244 -19.12 -12.39 -9.67
N CYS A 245 -20.16 -12.06 -8.91
CA CYS A 245 -20.77 -10.73 -8.85
C CYS A 245 -20.95 -10.23 -7.42
N ASP A 246 -21.29 -11.15 -6.50
CA ASP A 246 -21.62 -10.82 -5.13
C ASP A 246 -20.58 -11.37 -4.16
N TYR A 247 -20.26 -10.57 -3.15
CA TYR A 247 -19.53 -11.01 -1.97
C TYR A 247 -20.51 -11.20 -0.81
N MET A 248 -20.47 -12.36 -0.19
CA MET A 248 -21.35 -12.73 0.91
C MET A 248 -20.54 -13.08 2.15
N VAL A 249 -20.84 -12.42 3.26
CA VAL A 249 -20.34 -12.77 4.58
C VAL A 249 -21.53 -13.10 5.46
N GLN A 250 -21.58 -14.33 5.96
CA GLN A 250 -22.65 -14.77 6.85
C GLN A 250 -22.51 -14.11 8.23
N ALA A 251 -23.57 -14.16 9.02
CA ALA A 251 -23.51 -13.75 10.42
C ALA A 251 -22.37 -14.50 11.11
N ALA A 252 -21.39 -13.76 11.62
CA ALA A 252 -20.19 -14.31 12.25
C ALA A 252 -20.09 -13.87 13.70
N GLY A 253 -19.43 -14.69 14.52
CA GLY A 253 -19.16 -14.34 15.92
C GLY A 253 -18.08 -13.26 16.12
N GLY A 254 -17.66 -12.58 15.06
CA GLY A 254 -16.53 -11.66 15.02
C GLY A 254 -15.21 -12.34 14.73
N TYR A 255 -14.16 -11.55 14.59
CA TYR A 255 -12.80 -12.06 14.37
C TYR A 255 -12.18 -12.65 15.64
N GLN A 256 -11.37 -13.70 15.46
CA GLN A 256 -10.68 -14.38 16.56
C GLN A 256 -9.25 -14.73 16.14
N ARG A 257 -8.26 -14.10 16.76
CA ARG A 257 -6.86 -14.42 16.59
C ARG A 257 -6.03 -13.82 17.72
N SER A 258 -5.02 -14.54 18.21
CA SER A 258 -4.12 -14.03 19.25
C SER A 258 -2.81 -13.48 18.70
N GLY A 259 -2.41 -13.88 17.49
CA GLY A 259 -1.19 -13.43 16.86
C GLY A 259 -1.21 -13.55 15.35
N TYR A 260 -0.51 -12.63 14.65
CA TYR A 260 -0.43 -12.63 13.21
C TYR A 260 0.95 -12.16 12.73
N GLN A 261 1.56 -12.92 11.81
CA GLN A 261 2.81 -12.55 11.17
C GLN A 261 2.51 -11.84 9.84
N ILE A 262 2.96 -10.60 9.72
CA ILE A 262 2.85 -9.82 8.49
C ILE A 262 3.96 -10.24 7.54
N GLU A 263 3.61 -10.52 6.28
CA GLU A 263 4.56 -10.83 5.23
C GLU A 263 5.46 -9.63 4.90
N PRO A 264 6.72 -9.85 4.45
CA PRO A 264 7.54 -8.78 3.88
C PRO A 264 6.86 -8.15 2.66
N ASP A 265 7.14 -6.87 2.40
CA ASP A 265 6.52 -6.14 1.29
C ASP A 265 7.11 -6.56 -0.06
N VAL A 266 6.39 -7.39 -0.79
CA VAL A 266 6.81 -7.82 -2.14
C VAL A 266 6.93 -6.62 -3.09
N SER A 267 6.11 -5.57 -2.93
CA SER A 267 6.28 -4.34 -3.71
C SER A 267 7.65 -3.71 -3.50
N GLY A 268 8.11 -3.66 -2.24
CA GLY A 268 9.46 -3.18 -1.90
C GLY A 268 10.56 -4.10 -2.42
N ALA A 269 10.34 -5.41 -2.36
CA ALA A 269 11.27 -6.41 -2.89
C ALA A 269 11.48 -6.30 -4.40
N CYS A 270 10.45 -5.92 -5.15
CA CYS A 270 10.50 -5.81 -6.62
C CYS A 270 11.58 -4.84 -7.12
N TYR A 271 11.92 -3.80 -6.36
CA TYR A 271 12.98 -2.85 -6.77
C TYR A 271 14.35 -3.51 -6.78
N PHE A 272 14.67 -4.37 -5.81
CA PHE A 272 15.94 -5.10 -5.75
C PHE A 272 16.00 -6.20 -6.81
N TYR A 273 14.90 -6.91 -7.04
CA TYR A 273 14.80 -7.88 -8.12
C TYR A 273 14.94 -7.23 -9.51
N ALA A 274 14.33 -6.06 -9.70
CA ALA A 274 14.45 -5.29 -10.94
C ALA A 274 15.87 -4.80 -11.18
N ALA A 275 16.60 -4.38 -10.14
CA ALA A 275 18.00 -3.99 -10.22
C ALA A 275 18.88 -5.18 -10.66
N ALA A 276 18.69 -6.36 -10.08
CA ALA A 276 19.41 -7.56 -10.48
C ALA A 276 19.06 -7.97 -11.93
N ALA A 277 17.79 -7.93 -12.30
CA ALA A 277 17.34 -8.24 -13.64
C ALA A 277 17.97 -7.34 -14.70
N MET A 278 17.99 -6.02 -14.46
CA MET A 278 18.51 -5.02 -15.37
C MET A 278 20.02 -5.09 -15.53
N THR A 279 20.75 -5.41 -14.46
CA THR A 279 22.22 -5.44 -14.46
C THR A 279 22.82 -6.81 -14.86
N GLY A 280 21.97 -7.83 -15.06
CA GLY A 280 22.43 -9.21 -15.28
C GLY A 280 23.02 -9.83 -14.01
N GLY A 281 22.68 -9.30 -12.85
CA GLY A 281 23.18 -9.68 -11.53
C GLY A 281 22.27 -10.62 -10.78
N SER A 282 22.39 -10.64 -9.46
CA SER A 282 21.61 -11.47 -8.56
C SER A 282 21.03 -10.65 -7.40
N ALA A 283 19.81 -10.94 -6.99
CA ALA A 283 19.24 -10.43 -5.75
C ALA A 283 18.44 -11.51 -5.04
N LYS A 284 18.64 -11.64 -3.72
CA LYS A 284 17.79 -12.41 -2.83
C LYS A 284 17.13 -11.46 -1.83
N VAL A 285 15.82 -11.56 -1.68
CA VAL A 285 15.09 -10.84 -0.64
C VAL A 285 14.58 -11.86 0.37
N HIS A 286 14.99 -11.66 1.63
CA HIS A 286 14.69 -12.60 2.69
C HIS A 286 13.19 -12.67 2.98
N HIS A 287 12.71 -13.86 3.32
CA HIS A 287 11.33 -14.16 3.70
C HIS A 287 10.27 -13.91 2.62
N VAL A 288 10.66 -13.57 1.39
CA VAL A 288 9.75 -13.55 0.23
C VAL A 288 9.64 -14.96 -0.34
N HIS A 289 8.45 -15.52 -0.34
CA HIS A 289 8.17 -16.89 -0.80
C HIS A 289 7.01 -16.93 -1.81
N TRP A 290 6.96 -17.99 -2.64
CA TRP A 290 5.86 -18.19 -3.61
C TRP A 290 4.49 -18.32 -2.93
N SER A 291 4.45 -18.68 -1.66
CA SER A 291 3.23 -18.74 -0.86
C SER A 291 2.65 -17.38 -0.49
N SER A 292 3.36 -16.28 -0.75
CA SER A 292 2.86 -14.92 -0.49
C SER A 292 1.52 -14.66 -1.14
N MET A 293 0.61 -14.03 -0.40
CA MET A 293 -0.69 -13.64 -0.90
C MET A 293 -0.66 -12.35 -1.74
N GLN A 294 0.49 -11.68 -1.83
CA GLN A 294 0.62 -10.39 -2.50
C GLN A 294 0.62 -10.53 -4.03
N GLY A 295 -0.20 -9.73 -4.71
CA GLY A 295 -0.35 -9.77 -6.17
C GLY A 295 0.94 -9.45 -6.93
N ASP A 296 1.84 -8.69 -6.31
CA ASP A 296 3.12 -8.27 -6.89
C ASP A 296 4.11 -9.43 -7.10
N MET A 297 3.84 -10.63 -6.55
CA MET A 297 4.54 -11.86 -6.92
C MET A 297 4.48 -12.15 -8.43
N LYS A 298 3.46 -11.64 -9.12
CA LYS A 298 3.35 -11.73 -10.58
C LYS A 298 4.47 -10.99 -11.30
N PHE A 299 5.04 -9.96 -10.68
CA PHE A 299 6.18 -9.23 -11.23
C PHE A 299 7.44 -10.12 -11.33
N LEU A 300 7.66 -11.02 -10.36
CA LEU A 300 8.75 -11.99 -10.44
C LEU A 300 8.55 -12.93 -11.63
N LYS A 301 7.31 -13.41 -11.85
CA LYS A 301 6.98 -14.23 -13.03
C LYS A 301 7.13 -13.47 -14.35
N LEU A 302 6.90 -12.17 -14.33
CA LEU A 302 7.15 -11.30 -15.47
C LEU A 302 8.65 -11.19 -15.77
N LEU A 303 9.48 -10.99 -14.76
CA LEU A 303 10.94 -10.97 -14.91
C LEU A 303 11.49 -12.30 -15.44
N GLU A 304 10.87 -13.45 -15.07
CA GLU A 304 11.20 -14.76 -15.65
C GLU A 304 10.91 -14.81 -17.16
N GLN A 305 9.78 -14.24 -17.62
CA GLN A 305 9.48 -14.12 -19.06
C GLN A 305 10.46 -13.19 -19.78
N MET A 306 11.01 -12.19 -19.08
CA MET A 306 12.05 -11.31 -19.63
C MET A 306 13.45 -11.94 -19.65
N GLY A 307 13.59 -13.18 -19.18
CA GLY A 307 14.83 -13.97 -19.26
C GLY A 307 15.54 -14.23 -17.94
N CYS A 308 15.01 -13.75 -16.80
CA CYS A 308 15.57 -14.04 -15.50
C CYS A 308 15.32 -15.49 -15.07
N THR A 309 16.13 -15.99 -14.14
CA THR A 309 15.88 -17.25 -13.44
C THR A 309 15.55 -17.00 -11.97
N LEU A 310 14.64 -17.77 -11.43
CA LEU A 310 14.15 -17.65 -10.06
C LEU A 310 14.34 -18.97 -9.33
N THR A 311 14.88 -18.90 -8.12
CA THR A 311 15.08 -20.05 -7.25
C THR A 311 14.54 -19.70 -5.86
N GLU A 312 13.63 -20.52 -5.34
CA GLU A 312 13.22 -20.42 -3.94
C GLU A 312 14.24 -21.12 -3.07
N GLU A 313 14.82 -20.39 -2.13
CA GLU A 313 15.74 -20.87 -1.11
C GLU A 313 14.99 -20.92 0.24
N ASP A 314 15.60 -21.52 1.27
CA ASP A 314 14.96 -21.70 2.58
C ASP A 314 14.50 -20.38 3.22
N ASP A 315 15.22 -19.29 2.96
CA ASP A 315 15.02 -17.98 3.55
C ASP A 315 14.54 -16.89 2.55
N GLY A 316 14.14 -17.26 1.34
CA GLY A 316 13.60 -16.32 0.37
C GLY A 316 13.84 -16.72 -1.08
N ILE A 317 13.34 -15.91 -2.01
CA ILE A 317 13.52 -16.10 -3.45
C ILE A 317 14.77 -15.36 -3.90
N ARG A 318 15.63 -16.06 -4.65
CA ARG A 318 16.74 -15.49 -5.41
C ARG A 318 16.38 -15.35 -6.87
N LEU A 319 16.61 -14.17 -7.43
CA LEU A 319 16.54 -13.89 -8.85
C LEU A 319 17.96 -13.72 -9.40
N ASN A 320 18.23 -14.33 -10.59
CA ASN A 320 19.41 -14.04 -11.37
C ASN A 320 18.97 -13.42 -12.70
N GLY A 321 19.52 -12.26 -13.02
CA GLY A 321 19.30 -11.55 -14.28
C GLY A 321 19.97 -12.26 -15.45
N PRO A 322 19.46 -12.10 -16.69
CA PRO A 322 20.05 -12.71 -17.89
C PRO A 322 21.36 -12.03 -18.29
N SER A 323 22.35 -12.83 -18.67
CA SER A 323 23.66 -12.34 -19.13
C SER A 323 23.62 -11.61 -20.47
N ASP A 324 22.62 -11.89 -21.28
CA ASP A 324 22.40 -11.34 -22.63
C ASP A 324 21.37 -10.19 -22.67
N GLY A 325 20.97 -9.71 -21.48
CA GLY A 325 20.05 -8.60 -21.29
C GLY A 325 18.57 -9.01 -21.28
N LEU A 326 17.73 -8.10 -20.79
CA LEU A 326 16.29 -8.31 -20.65
C LEU A 326 15.61 -8.38 -22.03
N LYS A 327 14.62 -9.26 -22.17
CA LYS A 327 13.74 -9.32 -23.35
C LYS A 327 12.57 -8.37 -23.14
N GLY A 328 12.17 -7.65 -24.20
CA GLY A 328 10.92 -6.89 -24.18
C GLY A 328 9.70 -7.80 -24.27
N LEU A 329 8.54 -7.27 -23.90
CA LEU A 329 7.27 -8.00 -23.92
C LEU A 329 6.07 -7.04 -23.91
N LYS A 330 4.88 -7.59 -24.15
CA LYS A 330 3.61 -6.91 -23.90
C LYS A 330 2.89 -7.62 -22.76
N VAL A 331 2.45 -6.83 -21.76
CA VAL A 331 1.85 -7.36 -20.52
C VAL A 331 0.65 -6.56 -20.08
N ASP A 332 -0.37 -7.27 -19.60
CA ASP A 332 -1.49 -6.70 -18.84
C ASP A 332 -1.11 -6.62 -17.35
N MET A 333 -1.04 -5.40 -16.82
CA MET A 333 -0.67 -5.18 -15.42
C MET A 333 -1.84 -4.72 -14.55
N ASN A 334 -3.08 -4.90 -14.97
CA ASN A 334 -4.25 -4.48 -14.18
C ASN A 334 -4.26 -5.05 -12.75
N ASP A 335 -3.79 -6.27 -12.56
CA ASP A 335 -3.87 -6.98 -11.26
C ASP A 335 -2.63 -6.76 -10.34
N PHE A 336 -1.55 -6.17 -10.88
CA PHE A 336 -0.33 -5.80 -10.15
C PHE A 336 0.27 -4.48 -10.66
N SER A 337 -0.59 -3.52 -10.90
CA SER A 337 -0.29 -2.24 -11.55
C SER A 337 0.65 -1.33 -10.75
N ASP A 338 0.82 -1.58 -9.46
CA ASP A 338 1.82 -0.88 -8.64
C ASP A 338 3.25 -1.09 -9.18
N GLN A 339 3.50 -2.22 -9.87
CA GLN A 339 4.80 -2.52 -10.48
C GLN A 339 4.95 -1.99 -11.92
N ALA A 340 3.94 -1.31 -12.46
CA ALA A 340 4.06 -0.68 -13.78
C ALA A 340 5.19 0.36 -13.82
N LEU A 341 5.38 1.10 -12.73
CA LEU A 341 6.49 2.05 -12.58
C LEU A 341 7.85 1.34 -12.61
N THR A 342 7.97 0.21 -11.89
CA THR A 342 9.21 -0.58 -11.82
C THR A 342 9.55 -1.18 -13.18
N LEU A 343 8.56 -1.76 -13.86
CA LEU A 343 8.75 -2.28 -15.22
C LEU A 343 9.13 -1.18 -16.20
N ALA A 344 8.46 -0.03 -16.14
CA ALA A 344 8.76 1.11 -17.01
C ALA A 344 10.20 1.62 -16.81
N ALA A 345 10.69 1.63 -15.58
CA ALA A 345 12.03 2.09 -15.24
C ALA A 345 13.15 1.17 -15.79
N ILE A 346 12.91 -0.14 -15.88
CA ILE A 346 13.88 -1.09 -16.45
C ILE A 346 13.68 -1.35 -17.95
N ALA A 347 12.54 -0.96 -18.51
CA ALA A 347 12.20 -1.16 -19.92
C ALA A 347 13.25 -0.61 -20.92
N PRO A 348 13.88 0.56 -20.69
CA PRO A 348 14.92 1.07 -21.57
C PRO A 348 16.10 0.12 -21.77
N TYR A 349 16.36 -0.76 -20.82
CA TYR A 349 17.46 -1.74 -20.84
C TYR A 349 17.08 -3.08 -21.49
N ALA A 350 15.83 -3.21 -21.95
CA ALA A 350 15.40 -4.40 -22.68
C ALA A 350 15.91 -4.39 -24.15
N SER A 351 15.95 -5.56 -24.77
CA SER A 351 16.40 -5.74 -26.15
C SER A 351 15.35 -5.39 -27.22
N SER A 352 14.09 -5.22 -26.80
CA SER A 352 12.96 -4.83 -27.66
C SER A 352 11.89 -4.12 -26.81
N ASP A 353 10.85 -3.60 -27.46
CA ASP A 353 9.80 -2.81 -26.84
C ASP A 353 9.15 -3.52 -25.64
N VAL A 354 8.83 -2.72 -24.62
CA VAL A 354 8.02 -3.13 -23.47
C VAL A 354 6.70 -2.37 -23.52
N THR A 355 5.59 -3.09 -23.65
CA THR A 355 4.25 -2.50 -23.66
C THR A 355 3.46 -2.93 -22.43
N ILE A 356 3.03 -1.95 -21.65
CA ILE A 356 2.25 -2.14 -20.42
C ILE A 356 0.82 -1.69 -20.70
N THR A 357 -0.18 -2.54 -20.44
CA THR A 357 -1.59 -2.28 -20.74
C THR A 357 -2.49 -2.41 -19.54
N HIS A 358 -3.73 -1.88 -19.65
CA HIS A 358 -4.78 -1.92 -18.62
C HIS A 358 -4.37 -1.25 -17.30
N ILE A 359 -3.64 -0.13 -17.40
CA ILE A 359 -3.14 0.64 -16.26
C ILE A 359 -3.77 2.03 -16.11
N GLY A 360 -4.87 2.35 -16.82
CA GLY A 360 -5.51 3.67 -16.75
C GLY A 360 -5.91 4.11 -15.34
N HIS A 361 -6.27 3.16 -14.47
CA HIS A 361 -6.64 3.43 -13.08
C HIS A 361 -5.48 3.96 -12.21
N ILE A 362 -4.21 3.79 -12.61
CA ILE A 362 -3.07 4.35 -11.86
C ILE A 362 -2.95 5.87 -11.96
N ARG A 363 -3.71 6.51 -12.87
CA ARG A 363 -3.79 7.97 -12.96
C ARG A 363 -4.44 8.62 -11.73
N GLY A 364 -5.30 7.90 -11.03
CA GLY A 364 -6.03 8.36 -9.84
C GLY A 364 -5.42 7.92 -8.50
N GLN A 365 -4.16 7.50 -8.47
CA GLN A 365 -3.50 7.03 -7.25
C GLN A 365 -2.81 8.18 -6.48
N GLU A 366 -1.60 7.98 -5.98
CA GLU A 366 -0.84 9.01 -5.26
C GLU A 366 -0.56 10.24 -6.13
N CYS A 367 -0.28 9.99 -7.40
CA CYS A 367 -0.19 10.97 -8.49
C CYS A 367 -0.79 10.34 -9.77
N ASP A 368 -0.80 11.09 -10.89
CA ASP A 368 -1.00 10.47 -12.22
C ASP A 368 0.28 9.70 -12.58
N ARG A 369 0.31 8.41 -12.20
CA ARG A 369 1.49 7.55 -12.37
C ARG A 369 1.83 7.30 -13.83
N LEU A 370 0.84 7.22 -14.72
CA LEU A 370 1.10 7.04 -16.15
C LEU A 370 1.79 8.29 -16.72
N TYR A 371 1.31 9.49 -16.36
CA TYR A 371 1.99 10.73 -16.69
C TYR A 371 3.42 10.79 -16.11
N ALA A 372 3.59 10.39 -14.86
CA ALA A 372 4.91 10.35 -14.19
C ALA A 372 5.90 9.42 -14.90
N ILE A 373 5.45 8.24 -15.35
CA ILE A 373 6.24 7.31 -16.18
C ILE A 373 6.73 8.02 -17.44
N VAL A 374 5.80 8.53 -18.23
CA VAL A 374 6.08 9.09 -19.56
C VAL A 374 6.96 10.33 -19.45
N MET A 375 6.67 11.23 -18.53
CA MET A 375 7.41 12.46 -18.32
C MET A 375 8.86 12.17 -17.91
N ASN A 376 9.08 11.30 -16.93
CA ASN A 376 10.43 10.98 -16.47
C ASN A 376 11.24 10.19 -17.50
N LEU A 377 10.63 9.28 -18.27
CA LEU A 377 11.30 8.58 -19.38
C LEU A 377 11.71 9.57 -20.47
N LYS A 378 10.84 10.50 -20.87
CA LYS A 378 11.16 11.54 -21.85
C LYS A 378 12.28 12.46 -21.35
N ASN A 379 12.28 12.85 -20.07
CA ASN A 379 13.36 13.63 -19.46
C ASN A 379 14.71 12.89 -19.52
N ALA A 380 14.67 11.54 -19.37
CA ALA A 380 15.84 10.69 -19.53
C ALA A 380 16.19 10.38 -21.00
N GLY A 381 15.55 11.03 -21.98
CA GLY A 381 15.81 10.85 -23.40
C GLY A 381 15.30 9.52 -23.99
N ILE A 382 14.39 8.85 -23.30
CA ILE A 382 13.80 7.57 -23.73
C ILE A 382 12.53 7.83 -24.54
N THR A 383 12.45 7.20 -25.71
CA THR A 383 11.25 7.25 -26.56
C THR A 383 10.17 6.35 -26.00
N CYS A 384 8.97 6.90 -25.83
CA CYS A 384 7.80 6.13 -25.41
C CYS A 384 6.52 6.71 -26.02
N GLU A 385 5.53 5.85 -26.23
CA GLU A 385 4.18 6.17 -26.70
C GLU A 385 3.18 5.83 -25.59
N GLU A 386 2.12 6.61 -25.46
CA GLU A 386 1.10 6.41 -24.42
C GLU A 386 -0.31 6.53 -24.97
N GLY A 387 -1.25 5.86 -24.33
CA GLY A 387 -2.69 6.05 -24.47
C GLY A 387 -3.36 6.30 -23.12
N ASP A 388 -4.66 6.16 -23.06
CA ASP A 388 -5.42 6.41 -21.84
C ASP A 388 -5.08 5.39 -20.73
N ASP A 389 -4.79 4.15 -21.11
CA ASP A 389 -4.59 3.01 -20.20
C ASP A 389 -3.35 2.15 -20.53
N TRP A 390 -2.44 2.64 -21.35
CA TRP A 390 -1.24 1.89 -21.76
C TRP A 390 -0.04 2.81 -22.03
N VAL A 391 1.15 2.22 -21.98
CA VAL A 391 2.41 2.84 -22.41
C VAL A 391 3.27 1.79 -23.13
N CYS A 392 3.91 2.20 -24.24
CA CYS A 392 4.93 1.45 -24.95
C CYS A 392 6.27 2.17 -24.81
N ILE A 393 7.30 1.47 -24.35
CA ILE A 393 8.62 2.02 -24.06
C ILE A 393 9.63 1.33 -24.96
N HIS A 394 10.38 2.12 -25.74
CA HIS A 394 11.40 1.63 -26.64
C HIS A 394 12.75 1.48 -25.92
N PRO A 395 13.57 0.50 -26.31
CA PRO A 395 14.95 0.38 -25.82
C PRO A 395 15.74 1.67 -26.03
N GLY A 396 16.58 2.03 -25.07
CA GLY A 396 17.40 3.22 -25.17
C GLY A 396 18.42 3.32 -24.03
N LYS A 397 19.29 4.31 -24.12
CA LYS A 397 20.24 4.62 -23.04
C LYS A 397 19.76 5.85 -22.30
N PRO A 398 19.30 5.72 -21.06
CA PRO A 398 18.90 6.90 -20.26
C PRO A 398 20.04 7.92 -20.18
N GLN A 399 19.68 9.18 -20.19
CA GLN A 399 20.59 10.32 -20.09
C GLN A 399 20.47 10.95 -18.69
N PRO A 400 21.51 11.66 -18.21
CA PRO A 400 21.46 12.39 -16.95
C PRO A 400 20.22 13.30 -16.88
N CYS A 401 19.43 13.16 -15.82
CA CYS A 401 18.25 14.00 -15.62
C CYS A 401 17.79 13.98 -14.16
N ARG A 402 16.89 14.92 -13.84
CA ARG A 402 16.17 14.95 -12.58
C ARG A 402 14.86 14.19 -12.72
N ILE A 403 14.60 13.32 -11.78
CA ILE A 403 13.36 12.55 -11.66
C ILE A 403 12.39 13.30 -10.74
N GLU A 404 11.28 13.73 -11.31
CA GLU A 404 10.18 14.31 -10.54
C GLU A 404 9.34 13.19 -9.94
N THR A 405 9.29 13.16 -8.61
CA THR A 405 8.61 12.08 -7.88
C THR A 405 7.13 12.31 -7.67
N PHE A 406 6.65 13.54 -7.83
CA PHE A 406 5.25 13.91 -7.56
C PHE A 406 4.78 13.51 -6.15
N ASP A 407 5.69 13.49 -5.18
CA ASP A 407 5.45 13.00 -3.82
C ASP A 407 4.95 11.54 -3.77
N ASP A 408 5.34 10.74 -4.78
CA ASP A 408 5.01 9.31 -4.86
C ASP A 408 6.27 8.46 -4.66
N HIS A 409 6.27 7.69 -3.56
CA HIS A 409 7.36 6.80 -3.17
C HIS A 409 7.70 5.76 -4.25
N ARG A 410 6.69 5.27 -5.02
CA ARG A 410 6.93 4.28 -6.08
C ARG A 410 7.65 4.87 -7.28
N VAL A 411 7.36 6.12 -7.62
CA VAL A 411 8.13 6.85 -8.65
C VAL A 411 9.59 6.98 -8.20
N ALA A 412 9.81 7.43 -6.96
CA ALA A 412 11.16 7.58 -6.42
C ALA A 412 11.97 6.28 -6.49
N MET A 413 11.41 5.18 -5.94
CA MET A 413 12.13 3.90 -5.86
C MET A 413 12.32 3.24 -7.23
N ALA A 414 11.31 3.27 -8.10
CA ALA A 414 11.39 2.71 -9.45
C ALA A 414 12.45 3.40 -10.32
N PHE A 415 12.42 4.73 -10.37
CA PHE A 415 13.39 5.48 -11.18
C PHE A 415 14.79 5.51 -10.56
N THR A 416 14.93 5.23 -9.26
CA THR A 416 16.23 4.91 -8.66
C THR A 416 16.82 3.66 -9.29
N VAL A 417 16.01 2.61 -9.55
CA VAL A 417 16.48 1.42 -10.26
C VAL A 417 17.00 1.77 -11.66
N MET A 418 16.28 2.60 -12.43
CA MET A 418 16.76 3.09 -13.71
C MET A 418 18.13 3.77 -13.58
N GLY A 419 18.31 4.60 -12.55
CA GLY A 419 19.54 5.32 -12.28
C GLY A 419 20.76 4.44 -11.98
N LEU A 420 20.57 3.19 -11.55
CA LEU A 420 21.68 2.26 -11.36
C LEU A 420 22.41 1.92 -12.67
N GLY A 421 21.77 2.10 -13.82
CA GLY A 421 22.37 1.88 -15.14
C GLY A 421 22.89 3.15 -15.83
N CYS A 422 22.71 4.34 -15.24
CA CYS A 422 23.01 5.62 -15.86
C CYS A 422 23.65 6.60 -14.88
N ASP A 423 24.71 7.29 -15.28
CA ASP A 423 25.27 8.37 -14.47
C ASP A 423 24.35 9.60 -14.49
N GLY A 424 24.32 10.37 -13.40
CA GLY A 424 23.69 11.68 -13.31
C GLY A 424 22.15 11.65 -13.22
N ILE A 425 21.58 10.57 -12.69
CA ILE A 425 20.17 10.52 -12.31
C ILE A 425 20.02 11.04 -10.89
N GLU A 426 19.21 12.07 -10.71
CA GLU A 426 18.91 12.72 -9.44
C GLU A 426 17.43 12.55 -9.10
N ILE A 427 17.13 11.90 -7.98
CA ILE A 427 15.75 11.71 -7.48
C ILE A 427 15.37 12.93 -6.63
N LEU A 428 14.36 13.67 -7.03
CA LEU A 428 13.84 14.80 -6.25
C LEU A 428 12.92 14.29 -5.12
N ASN A 429 12.93 14.99 -3.99
CA ASN A 429 12.09 14.63 -2.82
C ASN A 429 12.16 13.13 -2.43
N PRO A 430 13.36 12.55 -2.18
CA PRO A 430 13.50 11.15 -1.79
C PRO A 430 12.78 10.83 -0.47
N GLY A 431 12.49 11.83 0.36
CA GLY A 431 11.74 11.71 1.60
C GLY A 431 10.30 11.19 1.43
N CYS A 432 9.74 11.22 0.22
CA CYS A 432 8.42 10.62 -0.04
C CYS A 432 8.40 9.08 0.20
N CYS A 433 9.56 8.41 0.20
CA CYS A 433 9.69 6.98 0.48
C CYS A 433 9.28 6.59 1.91
N LYS A 434 9.26 7.53 2.86
CA LYS A 434 8.79 7.31 4.24
C LYS A 434 7.35 6.75 4.32
N LYS A 435 6.60 6.86 3.23
CA LYS A 435 5.24 6.33 3.14
C LYS A 435 5.18 4.80 3.17
N THR A 436 6.23 4.10 2.72
CA THR A 436 6.25 2.63 2.65
C THR A 436 7.59 2.01 3.00
N PHE A 437 8.72 2.67 2.71
CA PHE A 437 10.06 2.16 2.93
C PHE A 437 10.97 3.31 3.35
N GLU A 438 10.81 3.75 4.61
CA GLU A 438 11.43 4.97 5.15
C GLU A 438 12.95 5.02 4.97
N ASN A 439 13.62 3.88 5.16
CA ASN A 439 15.08 3.76 5.05
C ASN A 439 15.57 3.19 3.70
N TYR A 440 14.77 3.27 2.62
CA TYR A 440 15.10 2.70 1.31
C TYR A 440 16.49 3.12 0.81
N PHE A 441 16.79 4.41 0.83
CA PHE A 441 18.08 4.92 0.36
C PHE A 441 19.27 4.52 1.27
N VAL A 442 19.03 4.33 2.58
CA VAL A 442 20.04 3.82 3.51
C VAL A 442 20.37 2.35 3.19
N VAL A 443 19.34 1.54 2.93
CA VAL A 443 19.52 0.13 2.53
C VAL A 443 20.24 0.06 1.19
N LEU A 444 19.81 0.85 0.20
CA LEU A 444 20.46 0.92 -1.11
C LEU A 444 21.94 1.32 -0.99
N ASP A 445 22.25 2.37 -0.25
CA ASP A 445 23.62 2.82 -0.04
C ASP A 445 24.50 1.77 0.64
N SER A 446 23.93 0.94 1.51
CA SER A 446 24.65 -0.17 2.12
C SER A 446 24.99 -1.27 1.11
N LEU A 447 24.05 -1.59 0.22
CA LEU A 447 24.23 -2.59 -0.85
C LEU A 447 25.21 -2.13 -1.93
N LEU A 448 25.27 -0.83 -2.21
CA LEU A 448 26.21 -0.25 -3.19
C LEU A 448 27.66 -0.17 -2.69
N LYS A 449 27.93 -0.45 -1.42
CA LYS A 449 29.31 -0.47 -0.85
C LYS A 449 30.00 -1.83 -0.99
N HIS A 450 29.26 -2.86 -1.28
CA HIS A 450 29.70 -4.25 -1.42
C HIS A 450 29.63 -4.71 -2.88
#